data_ee6a6a3439e42bc9021767dfb47302a3
#
_entry.id   ee6a6a3439e42bc9021767dfb47302a3
#
_cell.length_a   1.000
_cell.length_b   1.000
_cell.length_c   1.000
_cell.angle_alpha   90.00
_cell.angle_beta   90.00
_cell.angle_gamma   90.00
#
_symmetry.space_group_name_H-M   'P 1'
#
loop_
_entity.id
_entity.type
_entity.pdbx_description
1 polymer ?
#
loop_
_entity_poly.entity_id
_entity_poly.type
_entity_poly.pdbx_seq_one_letter_code
_entity_poly.pdbx_strand_id
1 'polypeptide(L)'
;MTSKAIVSLLLVAGALFTSPTHAQQETSILPASDSASGLGVSLELEIQAAIDRALDWFAANQKEDGSWSNGSYPALTALPTWAFTRAEHSAAGTVVPKAVAFMKRCIQDDGGIYCKVAGRKGGGLGNYNTAICMTALHSTGDRSLTRTIQNARTFVAKGQHRGDDVYKGGFGYDKNTDRAYADLMNTLYAAEAMRLTQDVEDVRPANEAKANLDWQAAAKFVEKMQNKSSAGEQDAGGFFYKPGESKAGTTTNETGVLVFRSYGSMTYAGLLALIYADVDRDDPRVRSAFDWACKNWDLKENPGMGAEGLFFFYNVLSRSLSAYGAEVVPRADGTYTNWRKAVAQKILSSQTIDPTTGHGYWVNADGRFWERDPALVTAYSVLALEHALGQ
;
A
#
# COMPACT_ATOMS: atom_id res chain seq x y z
N MET A 1 -42.96 -45.54 -29.36
CA MET A 1 -43.58 -45.33 -30.69
C MET A 1 -42.71 -44.28 -31.39
N THR A 2 -41.80 -44.74 -32.20
CA THR A 2 -41.63 -44.62 -33.64
C THR A 2 -41.39 -43.18 -34.11
N SER A 3 -40.18 -42.84 -34.43
CA SER A 3 -39.47 -43.02 -35.73
C SER A 3 -39.76 -41.90 -36.73
N LYS A 4 -38.82 -41.19 -37.25
CA LYS A 4 -38.05 -41.41 -38.45
C LYS A 4 -37.23 -40.15 -38.86
N ALA A 5 -36.02 -40.41 -39.27
CA ALA A 5 -35.13 -39.50 -39.96
C ALA A 5 -35.61 -39.21 -41.42
N ILE A 6 -35.27 -38.06 -41.95
CA ILE A 6 -35.13 -37.88 -43.40
C ILE A 6 -33.89 -37.04 -43.68
N VAL A 7 -33.00 -37.64 -44.45
CA VAL A 7 -31.84 -37.07 -45.11
C VAL A 7 -32.31 -36.41 -46.43
N SER A 8 -31.83 -35.25 -46.77
CA SER A 8 -31.82 -34.78 -48.16
C SER A 8 -30.57 -33.94 -48.47
N LEU A 9 -29.87 -34.46 -49.39
CA LEU A 9 -28.65 -33.95 -50.08
C LEU A 9 -29.08 -33.15 -51.29
N LEU A 10 -28.47 -31.99 -51.59
CA LEU A 10 -28.35 -31.44 -52.95
C LEU A 10 -27.40 -30.22 -52.96
N LEU A 11 -26.17 -30.39 -53.43
CA LEU A 11 -25.52 -29.85 -54.64
C LEU A 11 -25.40 -28.32 -54.80
N VAL A 12 -24.16 -27.82 -54.57
CA VAL A 12 -23.20 -27.09 -55.46
C VAL A 12 -23.75 -25.95 -56.33
N ALA A 13 -23.27 -24.75 -56.02
CA ALA A 13 -22.89 -23.76 -57.05
C ALA A 13 -21.76 -22.88 -56.48
N GLY A 14 -20.61 -22.87 -57.13
CA GLY A 14 -19.45 -22.07 -56.78
C GLY A 14 -19.62 -20.61 -57.17
N ALA A 15 -19.17 -19.73 -56.33
CA ALA A 15 -18.88 -18.35 -56.64
C ALA A 15 -17.52 -18.00 -56.05
N LEU A 16 -16.56 -17.73 -56.91
CA LEU A 16 -15.26 -17.16 -56.60
C LEU A 16 -15.46 -15.74 -56.05
N PHE A 17 -15.21 -15.52 -54.76
CA PHE A 17 -15.02 -14.20 -54.21
C PHE A 17 -13.59 -14.08 -53.72
N THR A 18 -12.85 -13.17 -54.31
CA THR A 18 -11.52 -12.70 -53.92
C THR A 18 -11.58 -12.12 -52.51
N SER A 19 -10.83 -12.73 -51.59
CA SER A 19 -10.65 -12.24 -50.24
C SER A 19 -9.76 -11.00 -50.24
N PRO A 20 -10.10 -9.93 -49.48
CA PRO A 20 -9.13 -8.90 -49.17
C PRO A 20 -8.12 -9.43 -48.15
N THR A 21 -6.85 -9.21 -48.42
CA THR A 21 -5.72 -9.44 -47.53
C THR A 21 -5.95 -8.69 -46.23
N HIS A 22 -6.29 -9.38 -45.18
CA HIS A 22 -6.18 -8.86 -43.80
C HIS A 22 -4.69 -8.79 -43.46
N ALA A 23 -4.20 -7.57 -43.29
CA ALA A 23 -2.95 -7.32 -42.59
C ALA A 23 -3.05 -7.97 -41.22
N GLN A 24 -2.24 -9.00 -40.96
CA GLN A 24 -2.02 -9.54 -39.62
C GLN A 24 -1.38 -8.43 -38.81
N GLN A 25 -2.15 -7.86 -37.86
CA GLN A 25 -1.56 -7.17 -36.71
C GLN A 25 -0.74 -8.23 -35.97
N GLU A 26 0.57 -8.12 -36.07
CA GLU A 26 1.49 -8.79 -35.14
C GLU A 26 1.18 -8.26 -33.74
N THR A 27 0.33 -8.98 -33.02
CA THR A 27 0.33 -8.92 -31.54
C THR A 27 1.72 -9.37 -31.11
N SER A 28 2.55 -8.45 -30.69
CA SER A 28 3.80 -8.76 -30.03
C SER A 28 3.46 -9.54 -28.75
N ILE A 29 3.48 -10.86 -28.85
CA ILE A 29 3.41 -11.76 -27.71
C ILE A 29 4.69 -11.51 -26.94
N LEU A 30 4.61 -10.79 -25.81
CA LEU A 30 5.70 -10.77 -24.83
C LEU A 30 6.02 -12.23 -24.51
N PRO A 31 7.31 -12.64 -24.51
CA PRO A 31 7.66 -13.99 -24.13
C PRO A 31 7.09 -14.27 -22.75
N ALA A 32 6.37 -15.37 -22.60
CA ALA A 32 5.91 -15.84 -21.33
C ALA A 32 7.12 -15.95 -20.39
N SER A 33 7.16 -15.16 -19.34
CA SER A 33 8.18 -15.32 -18.31
C SER A 33 7.80 -16.57 -17.50
N ASP A 34 8.74 -17.48 -17.32
CA ASP A 34 8.54 -18.72 -16.56
C ASP A 34 8.34 -18.49 -15.06
N SER A 35 8.30 -17.24 -14.61
CA SER A 35 8.08 -16.85 -13.20
C SER A 35 6.71 -16.24 -12.98
N ALA A 36 6.11 -16.54 -11.84
CA ALA A 36 4.80 -16.00 -11.43
C ALA A 36 4.77 -14.45 -11.36
N SER A 37 5.93 -13.82 -11.17
CA SER A 37 6.10 -12.37 -11.07
C SER A 37 6.27 -11.68 -12.43
N GLY A 38 6.62 -12.42 -13.49
CA GLY A 38 6.98 -11.86 -14.78
C GLY A 38 8.33 -11.11 -14.84
N LEU A 39 9.20 -11.30 -13.83
CA LEU A 39 10.47 -10.55 -13.67
C LEU A 39 11.66 -11.21 -14.37
N GLY A 40 11.63 -12.54 -14.50
CA GLY A 40 12.77 -13.37 -14.89
C GLY A 40 13.70 -13.69 -13.71
N VAL A 41 14.24 -14.92 -13.74
CA VAL A 41 14.96 -15.55 -12.63
C VAL A 41 16.13 -14.71 -12.10
N SER A 42 16.90 -14.07 -12.98
CA SER A 42 18.05 -13.25 -12.56
C SER A 42 17.63 -12.08 -11.67
N LEU A 43 16.60 -11.35 -12.06
CA LEU A 43 16.12 -10.21 -11.28
C LEU A 43 15.46 -10.66 -9.98
N GLU A 44 14.74 -11.77 -9.98
CA GLU A 44 14.17 -12.33 -8.74
C GLU A 44 15.26 -12.70 -7.73
N LEU A 45 16.36 -13.32 -8.18
CA LEU A 45 17.50 -13.62 -7.31
C LEU A 45 18.20 -12.35 -6.80
N GLU A 46 18.32 -11.32 -7.63
CA GLU A 46 18.88 -10.02 -7.21
C GLU A 46 17.99 -9.34 -6.14
N ILE A 47 16.67 -9.40 -6.31
CA ILE A 47 15.70 -8.88 -5.34
C ILE A 47 15.83 -9.65 -4.03
N GLN A 48 15.82 -10.98 -4.08
CA GLN A 48 15.94 -11.81 -2.89
C GLN A 48 17.24 -11.53 -2.15
N ALA A 49 18.37 -11.47 -2.84
CA ALA A 49 19.64 -11.12 -2.23
C ALA A 49 19.68 -9.73 -1.59
N ALA A 50 18.94 -8.76 -2.15
CA ALA A 50 18.83 -7.43 -1.56
C ALA A 50 17.92 -7.41 -0.31
N ILE A 51 16.85 -8.19 -0.33
CA ILE A 51 15.99 -8.41 0.85
C ILE A 51 16.80 -9.09 1.96
N ASP A 52 17.52 -10.16 1.66
CA ASP A 52 18.32 -10.89 2.65
C ASP A 52 19.36 -9.99 3.32
N ARG A 53 20.12 -9.20 2.54
CA ARG A 53 21.05 -8.21 3.10
C ARG A 53 20.38 -7.19 4.02
N ALA A 54 19.15 -6.81 3.70
CA ALA A 54 18.40 -5.85 4.52
C ALA A 54 17.87 -6.48 5.81
N LEU A 55 17.44 -7.73 5.75
CA LEU A 55 17.01 -8.47 6.94
C LEU A 55 18.20 -8.81 7.84
N ASP A 56 19.39 -9.11 7.29
CA ASP A 56 20.63 -9.20 8.05
C ASP A 56 20.97 -7.87 8.74
N TRP A 57 20.81 -6.74 8.03
CA TRP A 57 20.99 -5.43 8.62
C TRP A 57 20.03 -5.19 9.79
N PHE A 58 18.75 -5.53 9.63
CA PHE A 58 17.79 -5.43 10.72
C PHE A 58 18.13 -6.33 11.90
N ALA A 59 18.55 -7.58 11.66
CA ALA A 59 18.94 -8.51 12.72
C ALA A 59 20.12 -7.98 13.53
N ALA A 60 21.13 -7.39 12.85
CA ALA A 60 22.29 -6.80 13.49
C ALA A 60 22.00 -5.50 14.25
N ASN A 61 20.94 -4.76 13.88
CA ASN A 61 20.59 -3.47 14.46
C ASN A 61 19.35 -3.52 15.37
N GLN A 62 18.82 -4.70 15.69
CA GLN A 62 17.76 -4.85 16.67
C GLN A 62 18.28 -4.54 18.07
N LYS A 63 17.63 -3.63 18.78
CA LYS A 63 17.98 -3.27 20.16
C LYS A 63 17.68 -4.42 21.13
N GLU A 64 18.30 -4.38 22.30
CA GLU A 64 18.07 -5.38 23.36
C GLU A 64 16.61 -5.50 23.77
N ASP A 65 15.87 -4.39 23.76
CA ASP A 65 14.44 -4.36 24.06
C ASP A 65 13.57 -4.90 22.92
N GLY A 66 14.16 -5.31 21.79
CA GLY A 66 13.48 -5.83 20.63
C GLY A 66 12.98 -4.78 19.64
N SER A 67 13.20 -3.50 19.91
CA SER A 67 12.79 -2.40 19.02
C SER A 67 13.86 -2.06 17.97
N TRP A 68 13.43 -1.28 16.98
CA TRP A 68 14.32 -0.53 16.09
C TRP A 68 14.02 0.97 16.20
N SER A 69 14.99 1.80 15.77
CA SER A 69 14.82 3.25 15.69
C SER A 69 14.32 3.86 17.01
N ASN A 70 13.25 4.64 16.99
CA ASN A 70 12.66 5.27 18.17
C ASN A 70 11.54 4.40 18.76
N GLY A 71 11.82 3.71 19.87
CA GLY A 71 10.87 2.84 20.57
C GLY A 71 9.59 3.54 21.07
N SER A 72 9.55 4.88 21.11
CA SER A 72 8.31 5.62 21.42
C SER A 72 7.25 5.50 20.32
N TYR A 73 7.64 4.99 19.14
CA TYR A 73 6.74 4.79 18.01
C TYR A 73 6.81 3.33 17.56
N PRO A 74 6.02 2.43 18.16
CA PRO A 74 6.11 0.98 17.89
C PRO A 74 5.84 0.60 16.42
N ALA A 75 5.24 1.47 15.62
CA ALA A 75 5.15 1.27 14.17
C ALA A 75 6.52 1.12 13.49
N LEU A 76 7.58 1.79 14.03
CA LEU A 76 8.95 1.64 13.52
C LEU A 76 9.56 0.27 13.84
N THR A 77 8.99 -0.46 14.78
CA THR A 77 9.32 -1.87 15.05
C THR A 77 8.40 -2.81 14.26
N ALA A 78 7.15 -2.44 14.10
CA ALA A 78 6.16 -3.25 13.39
C ALA A 78 6.47 -3.40 11.88
N LEU A 79 6.92 -2.35 11.22
CA LEU A 79 7.25 -2.41 9.78
C LEU A 79 8.38 -3.40 9.47
N PRO A 80 9.55 -3.38 10.16
CA PRO A 80 10.56 -4.43 9.98
C PRO A 80 10.03 -5.83 10.35
N THR A 81 9.20 -5.93 11.39
CA THR A 81 8.58 -7.22 11.76
C THR A 81 7.73 -7.76 10.63
N TRP A 82 6.94 -6.91 9.98
CA TRP A 82 6.12 -7.28 8.85
C TRP A 82 6.96 -7.74 7.65
N ALA A 83 8.08 -7.08 7.36
CA ALA A 83 9.04 -7.53 6.35
C ALA A 83 9.60 -8.93 6.67
N PHE A 84 10.04 -9.18 7.90
CA PHE A 84 10.51 -10.51 8.32
C PHE A 84 9.46 -11.62 8.20
N THR A 85 8.19 -11.31 8.41
CA THR A 85 7.12 -12.33 8.36
C THR A 85 6.69 -12.69 6.95
N ARG A 86 7.05 -11.88 5.95
CA ARG A 86 6.77 -12.13 4.52
C ARG A 86 7.94 -12.83 3.83
N ALA A 87 9.16 -12.61 4.31
CA ALA A 87 10.36 -13.23 3.78
C ALA A 87 10.74 -14.50 4.54
N GLU A 88 11.24 -15.51 3.84
CA GLU A 88 11.85 -16.69 4.44
C GLU A 88 13.30 -16.40 4.82
N HIS A 89 13.52 -15.86 6.02
CA HIS A 89 14.86 -15.47 6.48
C HIS A 89 15.26 -16.20 7.78
N SER A 90 16.50 -16.67 7.86
CA SER A 90 17.00 -17.47 9.00
C SER A 90 16.94 -16.76 10.34
N ALA A 91 17.11 -15.43 10.36
CA ALA A 91 17.06 -14.63 11.59
C ALA A 91 15.63 -14.44 12.12
N ALA A 92 14.57 -14.70 11.33
CA ALA A 92 13.19 -14.44 11.70
C ALA A 92 12.81 -15.11 13.03
N GLY A 93 13.24 -16.35 13.26
CA GLY A 93 12.98 -17.10 14.49
C GLY A 93 13.53 -16.47 15.76
N THR A 94 14.52 -15.59 15.67
CA THR A 94 15.10 -14.86 16.81
C THR A 94 14.61 -13.42 16.89
N VAL A 95 14.50 -12.76 15.76
CA VAL A 95 14.21 -11.33 15.64
C VAL A 95 12.72 -11.04 15.90
N VAL A 96 11.82 -11.79 15.25
CA VAL A 96 10.38 -11.56 15.33
C VAL A 96 9.84 -11.74 16.76
N PRO A 97 10.19 -12.79 17.54
CA PRO A 97 9.71 -12.90 18.92
C PRO A 97 10.10 -11.73 19.82
N LYS A 98 11.31 -11.16 19.67
CA LYS A 98 11.74 -9.98 20.43
C LYS A 98 10.93 -8.74 20.04
N ALA A 99 10.67 -8.54 18.76
CA ALA A 99 9.86 -7.43 18.27
C ALA A 99 8.39 -7.55 18.72
N VAL A 100 7.82 -8.75 18.69
CA VAL A 100 6.47 -9.03 19.21
C VAL A 100 6.42 -8.74 20.72
N ALA A 101 7.43 -9.19 21.49
CA ALA A 101 7.50 -8.90 22.92
C ALA A 101 7.59 -7.39 23.19
N PHE A 102 8.31 -6.63 22.38
CA PHE A 102 8.35 -5.17 22.45
C PHE A 102 6.95 -4.57 22.17
N MET A 103 6.30 -4.92 21.07
CA MET A 103 4.96 -4.41 20.73
C MET A 103 3.92 -4.75 21.82
N LYS A 104 4.01 -5.94 22.43
CA LYS A 104 3.13 -6.32 23.56
C LYS A 104 3.28 -5.41 24.76
N ARG A 105 4.48 -4.86 25.05
CA ARG A 105 4.67 -3.88 26.14
C ARG A 105 4.07 -2.51 25.83
N CYS A 106 3.78 -2.23 24.55
CA CYS A 106 3.12 -0.98 24.13
C CYS A 106 1.60 -1.06 24.17
N ILE A 107 1.01 -2.22 24.53
CA ILE A 107 -0.46 -2.38 24.62
C ILE A 107 -0.98 -1.52 25.77
N GLN A 108 -2.02 -0.73 25.49
CA GLN A 108 -2.71 0.12 26.46
C GLN A 108 -4.04 -0.51 26.91
N ASP A 109 -4.57 -0.04 28.03
CA ASP A 109 -5.84 -0.54 28.60
C ASP A 109 -7.04 -0.37 27.66
N ASP A 110 -6.98 0.59 26.72
CA ASP A 110 -8.02 0.82 25.72
C ASP A 110 -7.91 -0.11 24.49
N GLY A 111 -6.95 -1.03 24.48
CA GLY A 111 -6.68 -1.99 23.43
C GLY A 111 -5.77 -1.47 22.32
N GLY A 112 -5.38 -0.20 22.33
CA GLY A 112 -4.41 0.37 21.39
C GLY A 112 -2.99 -0.13 21.64
N ILE A 113 -2.15 -0.08 20.61
CA ILE A 113 -0.73 -0.45 20.67
C ILE A 113 0.10 0.80 20.37
N TYR A 114 0.45 1.54 21.39
CA TYR A 114 1.20 2.80 21.28
C TYR A 114 1.88 3.16 22.61
N CYS A 115 2.88 4.04 22.56
CA CYS A 115 3.52 4.58 23.75
C CYS A 115 3.00 6.00 24.00
N LYS A 116 2.69 6.33 25.26
CA LYS A 116 2.33 7.70 25.64
C LYS A 116 3.59 8.57 25.60
N VAL A 117 3.57 9.60 24.75
CA VAL A 117 4.69 10.54 24.61
C VAL A 117 4.37 11.83 25.35
N ALA A 118 5.14 12.13 26.39
CA ALA A 118 4.94 13.32 27.21
C ALA A 118 5.02 14.62 26.38
N GLY A 119 4.14 15.57 26.66
CA GLY A 119 4.09 16.86 25.97
C GLY A 119 3.49 16.82 24.55
N ARG A 120 3.13 15.66 24.02
CA ARG A 120 2.47 15.55 22.73
C ARG A 120 0.95 15.52 22.91
N LYS A 121 0.25 16.47 22.29
CA LYS A 121 -1.21 16.43 22.22
C LYS A 121 -1.64 15.18 21.45
N GLY A 122 -2.61 14.42 21.96
CA GLY A 122 -3.08 13.18 21.35
C GLY A 122 -2.34 11.90 21.77
N GLY A 123 -1.28 12.00 22.58
CA GLY A 123 -0.74 10.87 23.32
C GLY A 123 0.24 9.95 22.60
N GLY A 124 0.60 10.14 21.33
CA GLY A 124 1.67 9.35 20.72
C GLY A 124 1.32 8.58 19.46
N LEU A 125 0.45 9.12 18.60
CA LEU A 125 0.06 8.53 17.32
C LEU A 125 -0.68 7.19 17.49
N GLY A 126 -1.64 7.13 18.42
CA GLY A 126 -2.31 5.90 18.82
C GLY A 126 -2.95 5.13 17.67
N ASN A 127 -3.69 5.81 16.77
CA ASN A 127 -4.28 5.15 15.60
C ASN A 127 -3.23 4.62 14.62
N TYR A 128 -2.24 5.47 14.29
CA TYR A 128 -1.16 5.12 13.36
C TYR A 128 -0.36 3.91 13.85
N ASN A 129 0.13 3.97 15.08
CA ASN A 129 0.91 2.89 15.66
C ASN A 129 0.09 1.60 15.80
N THR A 130 -1.16 1.69 16.28
CA THR A 130 -2.00 0.51 16.46
C THR A 130 -2.31 -0.18 15.15
N ALA A 131 -2.65 0.56 14.10
CA ALA A 131 -2.95 -0.01 12.80
C ALA A 131 -1.77 -0.82 12.24
N ILE A 132 -0.57 -0.24 12.24
CA ILE A 132 0.63 -0.91 11.70
C ILE A 132 1.07 -2.08 12.59
N CYS A 133 1.05 -1.92 13.93
CA CYS A 133 1.38 -3.00 14.85
C CYS A 133 0.39 -4.17 14.73
N MET A 134 -0.90 -3.89 14.59
CA MET A 134 -1.94 -4.91 14.42
C MET A 134 -1.70 -5.75 13.15
N THR A 135 -1.36 -5.11 12.05
CA THR A 135 -1.01 -5.78 10.79
C THR A 135 0.23 -6.66 10.96
N ALA A 136 1.29 -6.14 11.56
CA ALA A 136 2.53 -6.90 11.79
C ALA A 136 2.34 -8.06 12.77
N LEU A 137 1.55 -7.90 13.82
CA LEU A 137 1.23 -9.00 14.74
C LEU A 137 0.42 -10.09 14.05
N HIS A 138 -0.55 -9.72 13.21
CA HIS A 138 -1.35 -10.68 12.44
C HIS A 138 -0.50 -11.47 11.43
N SER A 139 0.44 -10.80 10.76
CA SER A 139 1.31 -11.43 9.76
C SER A 139 2.25 -12.50 10.34
N THR A 140 2.44 -12.53 11.68
CA THR A 140 3.22 -13.60 12.35
C THR A 140 2.53 -14.96 12.30
N GLY A 141 1.22 -15.03 12.07
CA GLY A 141 0.44 -16.26 12.15
C GLY A 141 0.27 -16.83 13.57
N ASP A 142 0.77 -16.13 14.60
CA ASP A 142 0.66 -16.57 16.00
C ASP A 142 -0.76 -16.40 16.54
N ARG A 143 -1.49 -17.50 16.65
CA ARG A 143 -2.87 -17.51 17.15
C ARG A 143 -3.01 -17.04 18.61
N SER A 144 -1.94 -17.06 19.39
CA SER A 144 -1.97 -16.53 20.77
C SER A 144 -2.21 -15.02 20.79
N LEU A 145 -1.94 -14.33 19.67
CA LEU A 145 -2.14 -12.89 19.50
C LEU A 145 -3.57 -12.51 19.10
N THR A 146 -4.45 -13.49 18.78
CA THR A 146 -5.82 -13.25 18.30
C THR A 146 -6.56 -12.24 19.17
N ARG A 147 -6.55 -12.42 20.50
CA ARG A 147 -7.25 -11.50 21.41
C ARG A 147 -6.66 -10.10 21.40
N THR A 148 -5.34 -9.99 21.34
CA THR A 148 -4.64 -8.69 21.22
C THR A 148 -5.06 -7.98 19.93
N ILE A 149 -5.09 -8.70 18.81
CA ILE A 149 -5.50 -8.15 17.52
C ILE A 149 -6.98 -7.74 17.54
N GLN A 150 -7.88 -8.55 18.11
CA GLN A 150 -9.29 -8.19 18.27
C GLN A 150 -9.48 -6.91 19.10
N ASN A 151 -8.70 -6.72 20.18
CA ASN A 151 -8.75 -5.50 20.98
C ASN A 151 -8.22 -4.28 20.19
N ALA A 152 -7.12 -4.46 19.45
CA ALA A 152 -6.56 -3.42 18.57
C ALA A 152 -7.55 -3.04 17.47
N ARG A 153 -8.25 -3.98 16.85
CA ARG A 153 -9.34 -3.72 15.89
C ARG A 153 -10.46 -2.89 16.51
N THR A 154 -10.85 -3.24 17.73
CA THR A 154 -11.87 -2.45 18.48
C THR A 154 -11.40 -1.03 18.74
N PHE A 155 -10.11 -0.84 19.08
CA PHE A 155 -9.52 0.48 19.23
C PHE A 155 -9.55 1.28 17.95
N VAL A 156 -9.10 0.70 16.83
CA VAL A 156 -9.09 1.36 15.50
C VAL A 156 -10.51 1.70 15.06
N ALA A 157 -11.46 0.76 15.15
CA ALA A 157 -12.86 1.01 14.77
C ALA A 157 -13.51 2.17 15.55
N LYS A 158 -13.14 2.33 16.83
CA LYS A 158 -13.58 3.47 17.65
C LYS A 158 -12.86 4.78 17.30
N GLY A 159 -11.73 4.70 16.60
CA GLY A 159 -10.96 5.85 16.13
C GLY A 159 -11.52 6.50 14.87
N GLN A 160 -12.46 5.86 14.17
CA GLN A 160 -13.09 6.43 12.98
C GLN A 160 -13.90 7.67 13.34
N HIS A 161 -13.64 8.79 12.66
CA HIS A 161 -14.34 10.05 12.92
C HIS A 161 -15.80 9.96 12.50
N ARG A 162 -16.72 10.23 13.43
CA ARG A 162 -18.17 10.09 13.26
C ARG A 162 -18.91 11.43 13.31
N GLY A 163 -18.19 12.54 13.56
CA GLY A 163 -18.76 13.88 13.54
C GLY A 163 -19.36 14.23 12.18
N ASP A 164 -20.32 15.15 12.19
CA ASP A 164 -20.95 15.63 10.94
C ASP A 164 -20.17 16.82 10.37
N ASP A 165 -18.95 16.59 9.97
CA ASP A 165 -18.01 17.56 9.42
C ASP A 165 -17.21 17.00 8.23
N VAL A 166 -16.21 17.76 7.78
CA VAL A 166 -15.37 17.37 6.62
C VAL A 166 -14.54 16.12 6.85
N TYR A 167 -14.31 15.72 8.11
CA TYR A 167 -13.48 14.58 8.49
C TYR A 167 -14.27 13.28 8.66
N LYS A 168 -15.62 13.33 8.55
CA LYS A 168 -16.50 12.15 8.72
C LYS A 168 -16.04 10.96 7.90
N GLY A 169 -15.82 9.83 8.57
CA GLY A 169 -15.38 8.57 7.99
C GLY A 169 -13.86 8.36 7.98
N GLY A 170 -13.07 9.41 8.16
CA GLY A 170 -11.62 9.36 8.15
C GLY A 170 -10.99 9.03 9.49
N PHE A 171 -9.65 8.92 9.49
CA PHE A 171 -8.81 8.68 10.66
C PHE A 171 -7.72 9.73 10.77
N GLY A 172 -7.44 10.17 11.99
CA GLY A 172 -6.25 10.94 12.32
C GLY A 172 -5.20 10.09 13.02
N TYR A 173 -4.09 10.72 13.41
CA TYR A 173 -3.01 10.05 14.13
C TYR A 173 -3.45 9.48 15.49
N ASP A 174 -4.36 10.18 16.15
CA ASP A 174 -4.86 9.85 17.47
C ASP A 174 -6.39 9.96 17.50
N LYS A 175 -7.06 9.11 18.28
CA LYS A 175 -8.53 9.18 18.44
C LYS A 175 -9.01 10.20 19.46
N ASN A 176 -8.16 10.60 20.39
CA ASN A 176 -8.49 11.47 21.50
C ASN A 176 -7.80 12.83 21.33
N THR A 177 -8.25 13.62 20.37
CA THR A 177 -7.80 15.00 20.18
C THR A 177 -8.97 15.96 20.40
N ASP A 178 -8.72 17.10 21.06
CA ASP A 178 -9.69 18.18 21.21
C ASP A 178 -10.08 18.81 19.88
N ARG A 179 -9.41 18.45 18.80
CA ARG A 179 -9.61 18.95 17.46
C ARG A 179 -9.88 17.80 16.49
N ALA A 180 -11.00 17.87 15.78
CA ALA A 180 -11.28 16.98 14.67
C ALA A 180 -10.15 17.05 13.63
N TYR A 181 -9.63 15.90 13.27
CA TYR A 181 -8.55 15.77 12.30
C TYR A 181 -8.57 14.38 11.68
N ALA A 182 -8.57 14.32 10.37
CA ALA A 182 -8.34 13.09 9.63
C ALA A 182 -7.57 13.39 8.35
N ASP A 183 -6.76 12.43 7.90
CA ASP A 183 -6.00 12.51 6.66
C ASP A 183 -6.02 11.18 5.90
N LEU A 184 -5.60 11.22 4.64
CA LEU A 184 -5.66 10.08 3.74
C LEU A 184 -4.71 8.96 4.17
N MET A 185 -3.51 9.28 4.66
CA MET A 185 -2.52 8.29 5.06
C MET A 185 -2.98 7.48 6.28
N ASN A 186 -3.46 8.15 7.33
CA ASN A 186 -3.98 7.46 8.51
C ASN A 186 -5.26 6.67 8.19
N THR A 187 -6.07 7.16 7.27
CA THR A 187 -7.27 6.43 6.79
C THR A 187 -6.86 5.17 6.01
N LEU A 188 -5.84 5.25 5.15
CA LEU A 188 -5.30 4.08 4.46
C LEU A 188 -4.81 3.02 5.44
N TYR A 189 -3.94 3.37 6.41
CA TYR A 189 -3.41 2.39 7.35
C TYR A 189 -4.50 1.75 8.22
N ALA A 190 -5.50 2.52 8.64
CA ALA A 190 -6.64 1.98 9.37
C ALA A 190 -7.46 1.00 8.51
N ALA A 191 -7.78 1.39 7.26
CA ALA A 191 -8.53 0.54 6.33
C ALA A 191 -7.77 -0.76 6.02
N GLU A 192 -6.47 -0.66 5.71
CA GLU A 192 -5.61 -1.81 5.47
C GLU A 192 -5.58 -2.77 6.65
N ALA A 193 -5.25 -2.26 7.83
CA ALA A 193 -5.15 -3.07 9.03
C ALA A 193 -6.47 -3.79 9.35
N MET A 194 -7.61 -3.10 9.21
CA MET A 194 -8.94 -3.69 9.42
C MET A 194 -9.28 -4.74 8.35
N ARG A 195 -8.82 -4.57 7.11
CA ARG A 195 -9.03 -5.54 6.04
C ARG A 195 -8.16 -6.76 6.19
N LEU A 196 -6.85 -6.58 6.38
CA LEU A 196 -5.88 -7.67 6.48
C LEU A 196 -6.06 -8.56 7.72
N THR A 197 -6.71 -8.05 8.76
CA THR A 197 -6.94 -8.79 10.01
C THR A 197 -8.41 -9.21 10.19
N GLN A 198 -9.20 -9.25 9.11
CA GLN A 198 -10.65 -9.48 9.21
C GLN A 198 -10.99 -10.87 9.76
N ASP A 199 -10.20 -11.88 9.44
CA ASP A 199 -10.37 -13.26 9.84
C ASP A 199 -10.40 -13.48 11.37
N VAL A 200 -9.71 -12.63 12.15
CA VAL A 200 -9.75 -12.76 13.62
C VAL A 200 -11.14 -12.48 14.22
N GLU A 201 -12.02 -11.82 13.45
CA GLU A 201 -13.41 -11.58 13.88
C GLU A 201 -14.28 -12.83 13.75
N ASP A 202 -13.88 -13.82 12.95
CA ASP A 202 -14.64 -15.07 12.80
C ASP A 202 -14.55 -15.94 14.05
N VAL A 203 -13.48 -15.78 14.83
CA VAL A 203 -13.29 -16.46 16.12
C VAL A 203 -13.57 -15.56 17.33
N ARG A 204 -14.14 -14.37 17.12
CA ARG A 204 -14.60 -13.53 18.23
C ARG A 204 -15.78 -14.18 18.93
N PRO A 205 -15.83 -14.19 20.28
CA PRO A 205 -16.96 -14.75 21.03
C PRO A 205 -18.31 -14.16 20.56
N ALA A 206 -19.31 -15.02 20.41
CA ALA A 206 -20.62 -14.62 19.86
C ALA A 206 -21.37 -13.56 20.71
N ASN A 207 -21.03 -13.45 21.98
CA ASN A 207 -21.57 -12.43 22.91
C ASN A 207 -20.83 -11.09 22.83
N GLU A 208 -19.78 -10.96 22.02
CA GLU A 208 -19.03 -9.74 21.79
C GLU A 208 -19.36 -9.13 20.43
N ALA A 209 -19.51 -7.80 20.39
CA ALA A 209 -19.70 -7.10 19.11
C ALA A 209 -18.45 -7.18 18.25
N LYS A 210 -18.60 -7.56 16.97
CA LYS A 210 -17.51 -7.53 15.98
C LYS A 210 -17.05 -6.10 15.74
N ALA A 211 -15.73 -5.92 15.67
CA ALA A 211 -15.13 -4.62 15.33
C ALA A 211 -15.07 -4.45 13.81
N ASN A 212 -15.72 -3.43 13.29
CA ASN A 212 -15.69 -3.10 11.87
C ASN A 212 -15.77 -1.59 11.65
N LEU A 213 -15.36 -1.14 10.45
CA LEU A 213 -15.49 0.23 10.03
C LEU A 213 -16.85 0.50 9.39
N ASP A 214 -17.25 1.77 9.39
CA ASP A 214 -18.18 2.26 8.41
C ASP A 214 -17.43 2.48 7.09
N TRP A 215 -17.37 1.43 6.27
CA TRP A 215 -16.62 1.41 5.02
C TRP A 215 -17.16 2.42 4.00
N GLN A 216 -18.48 2.65 4.00
CA GLN A 216 -19.08 3.65 3.13
C GLN A 216 -18.64 5.06 3.52
N ALA A 217 -18.61 5.36 4.81
CA ALA A 217 -18.11 6.65 5.29
C ALA A 217 -16.61 6.82 5.02
N ALA A 218 -15.80 5.75 5.16
CA ALA A 218 -14.38 5.78 4.83
C ALA A 218 -14.16 6.07 3.33
N ALA A 219 -14.85 5.37 2.43
CA ALA A 219 -14.78 5.63 0.99
C ALA A 219 -15.19 7.07 0.63
N LYS A 220 -16.27 7.58 1.24
CA LYS A 220 -16.71 8.98 1.06
C LYS A 220 -15.68 9.99 1.59
N PHE A 221 -14.97 9.66 2.68
CA PHE A 221 -13.90 10.51 3.16
C PHE A 221 -12.73 10.53 2.17
N VAL A 222 -12.29 9.37 1.70
CA VAL A 222 -11.21 9.25 0.69
C VAL A 222 -11.53 10.03 -0.57
N GLU A 223 -12.78 9.94 -1.08
CA GLU A 223 -13.25 10.69 -2.25
C GLU A 223 -13.09 12.21 -2.12
N LYS A 224 -13.18 12.78 -0.91
CA LYS A 224 -13.02 14.22 -0.68
C LYS A 224 -11.61 14.74 -1.01
N MET A 225 -10.58 13.87 -0.96
CA MET A 225 -9.22 14.21 -1.33
C MET A 225 -8.90 13.92 -2.79
N GLN A 226 -9.86 13.42 -3.57
CA GLN A 226 -9.67 13.22 -5.01
C GLN A 226 -10.04 14.47 -5.78
N ASN A 227 -9.12 14.96 -6.60
CA ASN A 227 -9.37 16.06 -7.51
C ASN A 227 -10.30 15.62 -8.65
N LYS A 228 -11.37 16.40 -8.86
CA LYS A 228 -12.32 16.19 -9.95
C LYS A 228 -11.80 16.80 -11.26
N SER A 229 -12.45 16.53 -12.37
CA SER A 229 -12.10 17.09 -13.70
C SER A 229 -11.95 18.61 -13.71
N SER A 230 -12.72 19.32 -12.86
CA SER A 230 -12.63 20.78 -12.69
C SER A 230 -11.30 21.26 -12.11
N ALA A 231 -10.46 20.38 -11.54
CA ALA A 231 -9.13 20.75 -11.05
C ALA A 231 -8.09 20.98 -12.17
N GLY A 232 -8.46 20.68 -13.41
CA GLY A 232 -7.56 20.77 -14.55
C GLY A 232 -6.81 19.46 -14.82
N GLU A 233 -6.27 19.35 -16.02
CA GLU A 233 -5.72 18.10 -16.57
C GLU A 233 -4.56 17.52 -15.73
N GLN A 234 -3.79 18.37 -15.07
CA GLN A 234 -2.62 17.96 -14.29
C GLN A 234 -3.00 17.29 -12.96
N ASP A 235 -4.10 17.73 -12.35
CA ASP A 235 -4.47 17.32 -10.99
C ASP A 235 -5.69 16.38 -10.97
N ALA A 236 -6.51 16.39 -12.03
CA ALA A 236 -7.76 15.61 -12.11
C ALA A 236 -7.50 14.11 -11.98
N GLY A 237 -8.25 13.45 -11.09
CA GLY A 237 -8.13 12.02 -10.76
C GLY A 237 -7.14 11.71 -9.65
N GLY A 238 -6.11 12.53 -9.46
CA GLY A 238 -5.13 12.37 -8.40
C GLY A 238 -5.64 12.79 -7.02
N PHE A 239 -4.83 12.51 -5.99
CA PHE A 239 -5.21 12.75 -4.60
C PHE A 239 -4.24 13.69 -3.89
N PHE A 240 -4.77 14.38 -2.88
CA PHE A 240 -4.03 15.22 -1.95
C PHE A 240 -4.22 14.75 -0.49
N TYR A 241 -3.49 15.35 0.45
CA TYR A 241 -3.28 14.81 1.79
C TYR A 241 -4.52 14.75 2.69
N LYS A 242 -5.22 15.88 2.86
CA LYS A 242 -6.40 16.01 3.72
C LYS A 242 -7.29 17.19 3.33
N PRO A 243 -8.52 17.26 3.82
CA PRO A 243 -9.37 18.42 3.56
C PRO A 243 -8.66 19.73 3.88
N GLY A 244 -8.52 20.59 2.87
CA GLY A 244 -7.89 21.92 3.00
C GLY A 244 -6.36 21.93 2.98
N GLU A 245 -5.68 20.82 2.69
CA GLU A 245 -4.20 20.78 2.63
C GLU A 245 -3.66 19.76 1.63
N SER A 246 -2.75 20.20 0.77
CA SER A 246 -1.85 19.33 0.01
C SER A 246 -0.40 19.60 0.39
N LYS A 247 0.41 18.54 0.53
CA LYS A 247 1.86 18.70 0.75
C LYS A 247 2.60 19.14 -0.50
N ALA A 248 2.00 18.93 -1.68
CA ALA A 248 2.47 19.42 -2.96
C ALA A 248 2.05 20.89 -3.26
N GLY A 249 1.41 21.56 -2.29
CA GLY A 249 0.96 22.93 -2.44
C GLY A 249 -0.38 23.09 -3.14
N THR A 250 -0.63 24.27 -3.67
CA THR A 250 -1.88 24.65 -4.34
C THR A 250 -1.60 25.31 -5.68
N THR A 251 -2.60 25.33 -6.55
CA THR A 251 -2.63 26.10 -7.81
C THR A 251 -4.02 26.72 -8.00
N THR A 252 -4.21 27.43 -9.08
CA THR A 252 -5.51 27.99 -9.47
C THR A 252 -5.87 27.43 -10.84
N ASN A 253 -7.07 26.90 -10.99
CA ASN A 253 -7.56 26.43 -12.29
C ASN A 253 -7.93 27.60 -13.21
N GLU A 254 -8.31 27.27 -14.45
CA GLU A 254 -8.68 28.27 -15.48
C GLU A 254 -9.85 29.17 -15.08
N THR A 255 -10.71 28.74 -14.15
CA THR A 255 -11.85 29.52 -13.66
C THR A 255 -11.54 30.31 -12.39
N GLY A 256 -10.28 30.34 -11.94
CA GLY A 256 -9.86 31.06 -10.74
C GLY A 256 -10.10 30.33 -9.42
N VAL A 257 -10.48 29.06 -9.44
CA VAL A 257 -10.74 28.26 -8.24
C VAL A 257 -9.43 27.64 -7.72
N LEU A 258 -9.22 27.72 -6.40
CA LEU A 258 -8.09 27.10 -5.72
C LEU A 258 -8.15 25.57 -5.83
N VAL A 259 -7.07 24.95 -6.27
CA VAL A 259 -6.89 23.50 -6.39
C VAL A 259 -5.75 23.05 -5.49
N PHE A 260 -5.98 22.01 -4.70
CA PHE A 260 -4.94 21.30 -3.94
C PHE A 260 -4.21 20.35 -4.89
N ARG A 261 -2.88 20.53 -5.05
CA ARG A 261 -2.10 19.74 -6.01
C ARG A 261 -2.14 18.25 -5.67
N SER A 262 -2.41 17.44 -6.69
CA SER A 262 -2.26 15.99 -6.62
C SER A 262 -0.79 15.58 -6.58
N TYR A 263 -0.46 14.47 -5.90
CA TYR A 263 0.90 13.94 -5.90
C TYR A 263 0.96 12.42 -5.73
N GLY A 264 2.08 11.84 -6.14
CA GLY A 264 2.24 10.40 -6.35
C GLY A 264 1.85 9.56 -5.15
N SER A 265 2.50 9.76 -3.99
CA SER A 265 2.25 8.91 -2.82
C SER A 265 0.81 8.98 -2.32
N MET A 266 0.13 10.14 -2.41
CA MET A 266 -1.28 10.23 -2.00
C MET A 266 -2.22 9.66 -3.06
N THR A 267 -1.88 9.73 -4.34
CA THR A 267 -2.73 9.12 -5.37
C THR A 267 -2.73 7.59 -5.25
N TYR A 268 -1.56 6.98 -5.05
CA TYR A 268 -1.52 5.54 -4.77
C TYR A 268 -2.15 5.18 -3.42
N ALA A 269 -2.01 6.04 -2.40
CA ALA A 269 -2.68 5.84 -1.12
C ALA A 269 -4.21 5.91 -1.24
N GLY A 270 -4.74 6.84 -2.01
CA GLY A 270 -6.17 6.98 -2.27
C GLY A 270 -6.73 5.79 -3.05
N LEU A 271 -6.03 5.37 -4.11
CA LEU A 271 -6.37 4.18 -4.89
C LEU A 271 -6.45 2.94 -4.00
N LEU A 272 -5.41 2.70 -3.19
CA LEU A 272 -5.34 1.56 -2.28
C LEU A 272 -6.44 1.61 -1.20
N ALA A 273 -6.72 2.78 -0.64
CA ALA A 273 -7.77 2.96 0.36
C ALA A 273 -9.17 2.68 -0.21
N LEU A 274 -9.44 3.08 -1.46
CA LEU A 274 -10.69 2.75 -2.15
C LEU A 274 -10.82 1.22 -2.36
N ILE A 275 -9.73 0.55 -2.76
CA ILE A 275 -9.72 -0.91 -2.94
C ILE A 275 -10.02 -1.61 -1.61
N TYR A 276 -9.39 -1.20 -0.50
CA TYR A 276 -9.67 -1.78 0.83
C TYR A 276 -11.11 -1.50 1.31
N ALA A 277 -11.72 -0.42 0.82
CA ALA A 277 -13.13 -0.13 1.08
C ALA A 277 -14.11 -0.88 0.15
N ASP A 278 -13.64 -1.88 -0.61
CA ASP A 278 -14.40 -2.67 -1.59
C ASP A 278 -15.05 -1.82 -2.69
N VAL A 279 -14.43 -0.69 -3.06
CA VAL A 279 -14.85 0.06 -4.22
C VAL A 279 -14.41 -0.70 -5.47
N ASP A 280 -15.36 -0.92 -6.38
CA ASP A 280 -15.13 -1.69 -7.62
C ASP A 280 -14.01 -1.08 -8.46
N ARG A 281 -13.23 -1.93 -9.13
CA ARG A 281 -12.15 -1.51 -10.02
C ARG A 281 -12.65 -0.62 -11.17
N ASP A 282 -13.89 -0.85 -11.60
CA ASP A 282 -14.54 -0.10 -12.67
C ASP A 282 -15.20 1.19 -12.18
N ASP A 283 -15.20 1.47 -10.89
CA ASP A 283 -15.70 2.74 -10.33
C ASP A 283 -14.90 3.92 -10.91
N PRO A 284 -15.56 5.00 -11.33
CA PRO A 284 -14.87 6.18 -11.90
C PRO A 284 -13.78 6.77 -11.01
N ARG A 285 -13.89 6.66 -9.69
CA ARG A 285 -12.89 7.15 -8.72
C ARG A 285 -11.62 6.30 -8.80
N VAL A 286 -11.78 4.98 -8.87
CA VAL A 286 -10.66 4.03 -8.99
C VAL A 286 -9.97 4.18 -10.33
N ARG A 287 -10.74 4.23 -11.43
CA ARG A 287 -10.21 4.42 -12.77
C ARG A 287 -9.43 5.73 -12.90
N SER A 288 -10.02 6.86 -12.50
CA SER A 288 -9.36 8.16 -12.64
C SER A 288 -8.10 8.27 -11.79
N ALA A 289 -8.04 7.61 -10.63
CA ALA A 289 -6.83 7.52 -9.83
C ALA A 289 -5.72 6.73 -10.56
N PHE A 290 -6.07 5.58 -11.13
CA PHE A 290 -5.14 4.77 -11.92
C PHE A 290 -4.66 5.51 -13.17
N ASP A 291 -5.56 6.19 -13.89
CA ASP A 291 -5.23 6.98 -15.08
C ASP A 291 -4.25 8.12 -14.73
N TRP A 292 -4.50 8.83 -13.61
CA TRP A 292 -3.57 9.85 -13.14
C TRP A 292 -2.18 9.25 -12.81
N ALA A 293 -2.16 8.09 -12.15
CA ALA A 293 -0.93 7.38 -11.80
C ALA A 293 -0.15 6.94 -13.04
N CYS A 294 -0.83 6.47 -14.08
CA CYS A 294 -0.23 6.10 -15.36
C CYS A 294 0.36 7.32 -16.09
N LYS A 295 -0.41 8.42 -16.14
CA LYS A 295 0.01 9.67 -16.79
C LYS A 295 1.23 10.29 -16.12
N ASN A 296 1.30 10.24 -14.78
CA ASN A 296 2.35 10.84 -13.97
C ASN A 296 3.39 9.80 -13.49
N TRP A 297 3.54 8.70 -14.22
CA TRP A 297 4.50 7.66 -13.86
C TRP A 297 5.93 8.20 -13.90
N ASP A 298 6.55 8.25 -12.74
CA ASP A 298 7.97 8.52 -12.56
C ASP A 298 8.48 7.71 -11.33
N LEU A 299 9.71 7.20 -11.42
CA LEU A 299 10.40 6.54 -10.31
C LEU A 299 11.67 7.30 -9.89
N LYS A 300 11.99 8.41 -10.56
CA LYS A 300 13.11 9.27 -10.14
C LYS A 300 12.71 10.14 -8.95
N GLU A 301 11.42 10.43 -8.87
CA GLU A 301 10.85 11.26 -7.81
C GLU A 301 9.44 10.76 -7.41
N ASN A 302 8.94 11.21 -6.27
CA ASN A 302 7.54 11.15 -5.90
C ASN A 302 6.80 12.25 -6.69
N PRO A 303 6.02 11.94 -7.72
CA PRO A 303 5.43 12.93 -8.62
C PRO A 303 4.74 14.07 -7.86
N GLY A 304 5.16 15.31 -8.10
CA GLY A 304 4.66 16.49 -7.39
C GLY A 304 5.34 16.82 -6.05
N MET A 305 6.25 15.94 -5.57
CA MET A 305 6.96 16.12 -4.29
C MET A 305 8.49 16.01 -4.39
N GLY A 306 9.02 15.72 -5.59
CA GLY A 306 10.46 15.51 -5.75
C GLY A 306 10.96 14.32 -4.94
N ALA A 307 12.06 14.52 -4.20
CA ALA A 307 12.62 13.47 -3.34
C ALA A 307 11.88 13.26 -2.00
N GLU A 308 10.95 14.15 -1.65
CA GLU A 308 10.23 14.06 -0.37
C GLU A 308 9.29 12.86 -0.32
N GLY A 309 9.49 11.98 0.67
CA GLY A 309 8.68 10.78 0.87
C GLY A 309 8.82 9.75 -0.27
N LEU A 310 9.99 9.66 -0.89
CA LEU A 310 10.25 8.83 -2.07
C LEU A 310 10.12 7.34 -1.78
N PHE A 311 10.61 6.87 -0.64
CA PHE A 311 10.54 5.45 -0.30
C PHE A 311 9.15 5.04 0.21
N PHE A 312 8.46 5.93 0.90
CA PHE A 312 7.04 5.75 1.17
C PHE A 312 6.24 5.67 -0.14
N PHE A 313 6.57 6.51 -1.13
CA PHE A 313 5.96 6.45 -2.46
C PHE A 313 6.18 5.09 -3.14
N TYR A 314 7.41 4.54 -3.15
CA TYR A 314 7.65 3.21 -3.71
C TYR A 314 6.86 2.12 -2.99
N ASN A 315 6.79 2.18 -1.66
CA ASN A 315 6.02 1.23 -0.86
C ASN A 315 4.53 1.27 -1.20
N VAL A 316 3.90 2.44 -1.16
CA VAL A 316 2.46 2.55 -1.42
C VAL A 316 2.11 2.29 -2.89
N LEU A 317 2.99 2.66 -3.83
CA LEU A 317 2.86 2.33 -5.26
C LEU A 317 2.82 0.81 -5.47
N SER A 318 3.80 0.09 -4.92
CA SER A 318 3.91 -1.37 -5.09
C SER A 318 2.69 -2.09 -4.52
N ARG A 319 2.26 -1.71 -3.33
CA ARG A 319 1.05 -2.26 -2.67
C ARG A 319 -0.21 -1.94 -3.47
N SER A 320 -0.32 -0.71 -3.95
CA SER A 320 -1.50 -0.24 -4.69
C SER A 320 -1.65 -0.94 -6.04
N LEU A 321 -0.57 -1.04 -6.81
CA LEU A 321 -0.60 -1.72 -8.11
C LEU A 321 -0.78 -3.24 -7.96
N SER A 322 -0.21 -3.85 -6.92
CA SER A 322 -0.45 -5.25 -6.59
C SER A 322 -1.92 -5.49 -6.25
N ALA A 323 -2.51 -4.69 -5.36
CA ALA A 323 -3.92 -4.80 -4.97
C ALA A 323 -4.89 -4.49 -6.13
N TYR A 324 -4.54 -3.54 -7.00
CA TYR A 324 -5.28 -3.24 -8.21
C TYR A 324 -5.22 -4.38 -9.24
N GLY A 325 -4.22 -5.26 -9.15
CA GLY A 325 -4.00 -6.35 -10.12
C GLY A 325 -3.43 -5.83 -11.45
N ALA A 326 -2.67 -4.73 -11.43
CA ALA A 326 -1.98 -4.27 -12.62
C ALA A 326 -0.76 -5.16 -12.91
N GLU A 327 -0.63 -5.63 -14.14
CA GLU A 327 0.60 -6.27 -14.62
C GLU A 327 1.57 -5.23 -15.22
N VAL A 328 1.01 -4.28 -15.93
CA VAL A 328 1.74 -3.20 -16.59
C VAL A 328 1.07 -1.85 -16.36
N VAL A 329 1.85 -0.79 -16.50
CA VAL A 329 1.39 0.60 -16.48
C VAL A 329 1.45 1.14 -17.91
N PRO A 330 0.31 1.51 -18.53
CA PRO A 330 0.29 2.16 -19.84
C PRO A 330 0.93 3.55 -19.77
N ARG A 331 1.66 3.91 -20.83
CA ARG A 331 2.39 5.17 -20.95
C ARG A 331 1.72 6.08 -21.99
N ALA A 332 1.94 7.39 -21.87
CA ALA A 332 1.40 8.38 -22.79
C ALA A 332 1.89 8.21 -24.24
N ASP A 333 3.04 7.60 -24.45
CA ASP A 333 3.61 7.29 -25.76
C ASP A 333 3.07 5.98 -26.38
N GLY A 334 2.09 5.34 -25.73
CA GLY A 334 1.50 4.08 -26.17
C GLY A 334 2.30 2.83 -25.79
N THR A 335 3.44 2.99 -25.10
CA THR A 335 4.20 1.86 -24.55
C THR A 335 3.64 1.38 -23.23
N TYR A 336 4.16 0.27 -22.72
CA TYR A 336 3.80 -0.32 -21.43
C TYR A 336 5.03 -0.53 -20.57
N THR A 337 4.93 -0.24 -19.29
CA THR A 337 5.98 -0.50 -18.31
C THR A 337 5.57 -1.65 -17.40
N ASN A 338 6.38 -2.71 -17.33
CA ASN A 338 6.28 -3.68 -16.23
C ASN A 338 6.70 -2.96 -14.94
N TRP A 339 5.72 -2.63 -14.12
CA TRP A 339 5.94 -1.83 -12.90
C TRP A 339 6.78 -2.56 -11.86
N ARG A 340 6.61 -3.90 -11.75
CA ARG A 340 7.36 -4.73 -10.81
C ARG A 340 8.84 -4.66 -11.12
N LYS A 341 9.20 -4.86 -12.38
CA LYS A 341 10.59 -4.75 -12.86
C LYS A 341 11.15 -3.35 -12.64
N ALA A 342 10.41 -2.31 -13.02
CA ALA A 342 10.89 -0.94 -12.94
C ALA A 342 11.13 -0.50 -11.48
N VAL A 343 10.19 -0.79 -10.57
CA VAL A 343 10.31 -0.48 -9.15
C VAL A 343 11.45 -1.27 -8.51
N ALA A 344 11.54 -2.58 -8.78
CA ALA A 344 12.61 -3.41 -8.25
C ALA A 344 13.99 -2.88 -8.66
N GLN A 345 14.22 -2.64 -9.95
CA GLN A 345 15.49 -2.11 -10.44
C GLN A 345 15.82 -0.74 -9.80
N LYS A 346 14.81 0.11 -9.61
CA LYS A 346 15.02 1.42 -8.98
C LYS A 346 15.43 1.28 -7.51
N ILE A 347 14.76 0.44 -6.75
CA ILE A 347 15.09 0.20 -5.34
C ILE A 347 16.45 -0.48 -5.21
N LEU A 348 16.73 -1.52 -6.00
CA LEU A 348 18.04 -2.21 -6.01
C LEU A 348 19.19 -1.25 -6.26
N SER A 349 19.06 -0.34 -7.24
CA SER A 349 20.12 0.63 -7.59
C SER A 349 20.43 1.64 -6.48
N SER A 350 19.61 1.74 -5.44
CA SER A 350 19.76 2.68 -4.33
C SER A 350 20.11 2.03 -2.99
N GLN A 351 20.29 0.70 -2.95
CA GLN A 351 20.72 0.02 -1.73
C GLN A 351 22.15 0.42 -1.34
N THR A 352 22.32 0.87 -0.11
CA THR A 352 23.63 1.05 0.49
C THR A 352 24.07 -0.29 1.08
N ILE A 353 25.26 -0.76 0.71
CA ILE A 353 25.86 -2.01 1.24
C ILE A 353 27.07 -1.63 2.10
N ASP A 354 27.07 -2.08 3.35
CA ASP A 354 28.21 -1.95 4.23
C ASP A 354 29.33 -2.88 3.72
N PRO A 355 30.50 -2.36 3.34
CA PRO A 355 31.58 -3.17 2.76
C PRO A 355 32.22 -4.14 3.77
N THR A 356 32.02 -3.93 5.08
CA THR A 356 32.60 -4.76 6.14
C THR A 356 31.72 -5.96 6.46
N THR A 357 30.40 -5.74 6.52
CA THR A 357 29.42 -6.76 6.93
C THR A 357 28.69 -7.40 5.75
N GLY A 358 28.65 -6.72 4.61
CA GLY A 358 27.82 -7.08 3.47
C GLY A 358 26.33 -6.79 3.68
N HIS A 359 25.94 -6.25 4.83
CA HIS A 359 24.54 -5.90 5.11
C HIS A 359 24.09 -4.72 4.26
N GLY A 360 22.81 -4.72 3.85
CA GLY A 360 22.23 -3.69 3.00
C GLY A 360 21.14 -2.90 3.70
N TYR A 361 21.03 -1.61 3.42
CA TYR A 361 19.96 -0.76 3.92
C TYR A 361 19.67 0.37 2.94
N TRP A 362 18.57 1.10 3.17
CA TRP A 362 18.22 2.29 2.41
C TRP A 362 18.01 3.48 3.34
N VAL A 363 18.26 4.66 2.80
CA VAL A 363 18.03 5.95 3.45
C VAL A 363 17.74 7.00 2.37
N ASN A 364 16.86 7.95 2.66
CA ASN A 364 16.65 9.10 1.80
C ASN A 364 17.45 10.30 2.33
N ALA A 365 18.29 10.89 1.49
CA ALA A 365 19.03 12.12 1.84
C ALA A 365 18.09 13.29 2.12
N ASP A 366 16.93 13.35 1.43
CA ASP A 366 15.82 14.22 1.79
C ASP A 366 15.07 13.63 2.99
N GLY A 367 15.31 14.19 4.16
CA GLY A 367 14.83 13.62 5.43
C GLY A 367 13.42 13.97 5.83
N ARG A 368 12.62 14.61 4.96
CA ARG A 368 11.22 14.89 5.25
C ARG A 368 10.46 13.58 5.49
N PHE A 369 9.45 13.61 6.34
CA PHE A 369 8.65 12.45 6.71
C PHE A 369 9.44 11.29 7.35
N TRP A 370 10.54 11.62 8.03
CA TRP A 370 11.40 10.68 8.74
C TRP A 370 12.24 9.76 7.83
N GLU A 371 12.32 10.00 6.55
CA GLU A 371 13.09 9.16 5.62
C GLU A 371 14.61 9.28 5.76
N ARG A 372 15.13 10.04 6.77
CA ARG A 372 16.51 9.90 7.25
C ARG A 372 16.70 8.72 8.19
N ASP A 373 15.63 8.11 8.68
CA ASP A 373 15.70 6.93 9.52
C ASP A 373 15.90 5.67 8.64
N PRO A 374 17.07 5.02 8.68
CA PRO A 374 17.34 3.88 7.82
C PRO A 374 16.42 2.69 8.14
N ALA A 375 15.95 2.52 9.39
CA ALA A 375 15.04 1.44 9.72
C ALA A 375 13.67 1.61 9.02
N LEU A 376 13.14 2.83 8.99
CA LEU A 376 11.89 3.12 8.30
C LEU A 376 12.01 2.89 6.79
N VAL A 377 13.06 3.46 6.19
CA VAL A 377 13.25 3.43 4.73
C VAL A 377 13.58 2.02 4.24
N THR A 378 14.38 1.28 5.01
CA THR A 378 14.69 -0.12 4.71
C THR A 378 13.43 -0.98 4.76
N ALA A 379 12.55 -0.80 5.76
CA ALA A 379 11.29 -1.53 5.82
C ALA A 379 10.37 -1.22 4.63
N TYR A 380 10.24 0.05 4.24
CA TYR A 380 9.48 0.43 3.04
C TYR A 380 10.04 -0.21 1.77
N SER A 381 11.37 -0.24 1.63
CA SER A 381 12.04 -0.83 0.47
C SER A 381 11.84 -2.34 0.39
N VAL A 382 12.01 -3.06 1.50
CA VAL A 382 11.79 -4.51 1.56
C VAL A 382 10.34 -4.85 1.22
N LEU A 383 9.36 -4.21 1.88
CA LEU A 383 7.94 -4.43 1.61
C LEU A 383 7.57 -4.13 0.13
N ALA A 384 8.17 -3.10 -0.48
CA ALA A 384 7.96 -2.80 -1.89
C ALA A 384 8.55 -3.89 -2.82
N LEU A 385 9.73 -4.42 -2.49
CA LEU A 385 10.38 -5.50 -3.24
C LEU A 385 9.60 -6.82 -3.12
N GLU A 386 9.06 -7.14 -1.94
CA GLU A 386 8.19 -8.31 -1.72
C GLU A 386 6.92 -8.23 -2.59
N HIS A 387 6.29 -7.06 -2.68
CA HIS A 387 5.16 -6.86 -3.60
C HIS A 387 5.57 -6.94 -5.08
N ALA A 388 6.82 -6.56 -5.42
CA ALA A 388 7.32 -6.77 -6.78
C ALA A 388 7.52 -8.25 -7.09
N LEU A 389 7.93 -9.07 -6.13
CA LEU A 389 8.01 -10.53 -6.27
C LEU A 389 6.63 -11.21 -6.35
N GLY A 390 5.54 -10.52 -5.99
CA GLY A 390 4.19 -11.08 -5.95
C GLY A 390 3.87 -11.81 -4.63
N GLN A 391 4.68 -11.55 -3.62
CA GLN A 391 4.49 -12.08 -2.28
C GLN A 391 3.44 -11.27 -1.50
#